data_262001cf819e843c62ce496ea46f1fa4
#
_entry.id   262001cf819e843c62ce496ea46f1fa4
#
_cell.length_a   1.000
_cell.length_b   1.000
_cell.length_c   1.000
_cell.angle_alpha   90.00
_cell.angle_beta   90.00
_cell.angle_gamma   90.00
#
_symmetry.space_group_name_H-M   'P 1'
#
loop_
_entity.id
_entity.type
_entity.pdbx_description
1 polymer ?
#
loop_
_entity_poly.entity_id
_entity_poly.type
_entity_poly.pdbx_seq_one_letter_code
_entity_poly.pdbx_strand_id
1 'polypeptide(L)'
;NTLLDFFRLDNGKEQPRLSPCRISAITHTLETEFMPVAVNKGLSLSVKTGHDAIVLTDKERIIQIGNNLLSNAVKFTEEGGVSLITEYDNGVLTLVVEDTGTGMTEEEQKQAFGAFERLSNAAAKEGFGLGLAIMRNIVSMLGGTIRLDSKKGKGSRFTVEISMQEAEEQLGYTSNTPVYHNNKFHDVVAIDND
;
A
#
# COMPACT_ATOMS: atom_id res chain seq x y z
N ASN A 1 13.44 -0.44 -12.26
CA ASN A 1 14.86 -0.82 -12.12
C ASN A 1 15.28 -0.57 -10.68
N THR A 2 15.22 -1.63 -9.85
CA THR A 2 15.35 -1.63 -8.38
C THR A 2 16.57 -0.85 -7.86
N LEU A 3 17.69 -0.90 -8.58
CA LEU A 3 18.93 -0.22 -8.19
C LEU A 3 18.83 1.30 -8.38
N LEU A 4 18.23 1.76 -9.48
CA LEU A 4 18.00 3.19 -9.74
C LEU A 4 16.99 3.78 -8.74
N ASP A 5 15.96 3.03 -8.39
CA ASP A 5 14.98 3.44 -7.37
C ASP A 5 15.64 3.61 -6.00
N PHE A 6 16.52 2.66 -5.62
CA PHE A 6 17.30 2.78 -4.39
C PHE A 6 18.11 4.07 -4.35
N PHE A 7 18.90 4.37 -5.37
CA PHE A 7 19.71 5.59 -5.40
C PHE A 7 18.91 6.88 -5.45
N ARG A 8 17.73 6.89 -6.09
CA ARG A 8 16.85 8.06 -6.11
C ARG A 8 16.25 8.34 -4.73
N LEU A 9 15.78 7.31 -4.05
CA LEU A 9 15.21 7.40 -2.70
C LEU A 9 16.28 7.74 -1.65
N ASP A 10 17.47 7.14 -1.76
CA ASP A 10 18.58 7.35 -0.82
C ASP A 10 19.10 8.80 -0.85
N ASN A 11 19.01 9.46 -2.00
CA ASN A 11 19.39 10.88 -2.13
C ASN A 11 18.36 11.87 -1.53
N GLY A 12 17.23 11.41 -1.02
CA GLY A 12 16.22 12.23 -0.32
C GLY A 12 15.57 13.32 -1.17
N LYS A 13 15.69 13.26 -2.51
CA LYS A 13 15.16 14.28 -3.44
C LYS A 13 13.75 13.97 -3.92
N GLU A 14 13.28 12.75 -3.70
CA GLU A 14 11.95 12.33 -4.16
C GLU A 14 10.87 12.77 -3.17
N GLN A 15 9.81 13.37 -3.70
CA GLN A 15 8.64 13.78 -2.94
C GLN A 15 7.47 12.87 -3.29
N PRO A 16 6.61 12.49 -2.30
CA PRO A 16 5.44 11.68 -2.57
C PRO A 16 4.42 12.42 -3.44
N ARG A 17 3.79 11.69 -4.36
CA ARG A 17 2.70 12.20 -5.22
C ARG A 17 1.37 11.87 -4.58
N LEU A 18 0.89 12.76 -3.71
CA LEU A 18 -0.33 12.53 -2.96
C LEU A 18 -1.57 12.70 -3.85
N SER A 19 -2.46 11.73 -3.79
CA SER A 19 -3.78 11.77 -4.43
C SER A 19 -4.80 11.00 -3.59
N PRO A 20 -6.10 11.32 -3.70
CA PRO A 20 -7.14 10.56 -3.03
C PRO A 20 -7.12 9.09 -3.47
N CYS A 21 -7.08 8.17 -2.53
CA CYS A 21 -7.05 6.74 -2.80
C CYS A 21 -7.83 5.98 -1.73
N ARG A 22 -8.67 5.03 -2.16
CA ARG A 22 -9.36 4.11 -1.26
C ARG A 22 -8.43 2.99 -0.81
N ILE A 23 -8.38 2.72 0.48
CA ILE A 23 -7.46 1.72 1.06
C ILE A 23 -7.76 0.32 0.51
N SER A 24 -9.04 -0.06 0.39
CA SER A 24 -9.42 -1.34 -0.21
C SER A 24 -8.93 -1.50 -1.65
N ALA A 25 -8.79 -0.42 -2.42
CA ALA A 25 -8.22 -0.49 -3.78
C ALA A 25 -6.72 -0.85 -3.78
N ILE A 26 -5.98 -0.42 -2.76
CA ILE A 26 -4.58 -0.82 -2.57
C ILE A 26 -4.52 -2.30 -2.21
N THR A 27 -5.33 -2.71 -1.22
CA THR A 27 -5.38 -4.11 -0.76
C THR A 27 -5.76 -5.05 -1.88
N HIS A 28 -6.79 -4.70 -2.66
CA HIS A 28 -7.24 -5.51 -3.81
C HIS A 28 -6.17 -5.64 -4.90
N THR A 29 -5.41 -4.57 -5.16
CA THR A 29 -4.29 -4.62 -6.11
C THR A 29 -3.24 -5.64 -5.65
N LEU A 30 -2.83 -5.58 -4.38
CA LEU A 30 -1.85 -6.51 -3.80
C LEU A 30 -2.38 -7.95 -3.78
N GLU A 31 -3.63 -8.16 -3.42
CA GLU A 31 -4.28 -9.48 -3.44
C GLU A 31 -4.29 -10.08 -4.84
N THR A 32 -4.71 -9.31 -5.83
CA THR A 32 -4.78 -9.75 -7.23
C THR A 32 -3.40 -10.15 -7.77
N GLU A 33 -2.36 -9.43 -7.38
CA GLU A 33 -0.98 -9.71 -7.80
C GLU A 33 -0.41 -10.95 -7.12
N PHE A 34 -0.63 -11.12 -5.81
CA PHE A 34 0.03 -12.17 -5.03
C PHE A 34 -0.76 -13.45 -4.85
N MET A 35 -2.09 -13.45 -5.01
CA MET A 35 -2.90 -14.66 -4.90
C MET A 35 -2.43 -15.78 -5.86
N PRO A 36 -2.21 -15.51 -7.17
CA PRO A 36 -1.68 -16.54 -8.07
C PRO A 36 -0.28 -17.01 -7.69
N VAL A 37 0.57 -16.11 -7.19
CA VAL A 37 1.95 -16.42 -6.81
C VAL A 37 1.98 -17.35 -5.59
N ALA A 38 1.15 -17.07 -4.58
CA ALA A 38 1.00 -17.91 -3.40
C ALA A 38 0.44 -19.29 -3.75
N VAL A 39 -0.64 -19.35 -4.52
CA VAL A 39 -1.28 -20.61 -4.97
C VAL A 39 -0.30 -21.47 -5.77
N ASN A 40 0.45 -20.89 -6.71
CA ASN A 40 1.44 -21.61 -7.50
C ASN A 40 2.58 -22.19 -6.65
N LYS A 41 2.87 -21.58 -5.50
CA LYS A 41 3.84 -22.09 -4.52
C LYS A 41 3.22 -23.06 -3.50
N GLY A 42 1.92 -23.28 -3.52
CA GLY A 42 1.19 -24.12 -2.56
C GLY A 42 0.99 -23.45 -1.19
N LEU A 43 1.07 -22.13 -1.12
CA LEU A 43 0.86 -21.35 0.09
C LEU A 43 -0.57 -20.82 0.17
N SER A 44 -1.10 -20.70 1.39
CA SER A 44 -2.32 -19.92 1.62
C SER A 44 -2.00 -18.41 1.64
N LEU A 45 -2.87 -17.60 1.04
CA LEU A 45 -2.86 -16.15 1.19
C LEU A 45 -4.17 -15.68 1.81
N SER A 46 -4.11 -15.06 2.98
CA SER A 46 -5.26 -14.45 3.66
C SER A 46 -5.15 -12.93 3.56
N VAL A 47 -6.20 -12.28 3.07
CA VAL A 47 -6.24 -10.82 2.93
C VAL A 47 -7.41 -10.27 3.72
N LYS A 48 -7.16 -9.23 4.52
CA LYS A 48 -8.17 -8.54 5.31
C LYS A 48 -7.99 -7.02 5.17
N THR A 49 -9.09 -6.35 4.89
CA THR A 49 -9.21 -4.89 5.01
C THR A 49 -10.08 -4.59 6.22
N GLY A 50 -9.57 -3.81 7.18
CA GLY A 50 -10.33 -3.32 8.31
C GLY A 50 -11.23 -2.14 7.89
N HIS A 51 -11.23 -1.05 8.67
CA HIS A 51 -11.95 0.16 8.28
C HIS A 51 -11.42 0.69 6.95
N ASP A 52 -12.30 0.83 5.97
CA ASP A 52 -11.96 1.33 4.63
C ASP A 52 -12.27 2.83 4.53
N ALA A 53 -11.27 3.60 4.16
CA ALA A 53 -11.38 5.05 4.02
C ALA A 53 -10.75 5.51 2.70
N ILE A 54 -11.11 6.71 2.26
CA ILE A 54 -10.39 7.43 1.21
C ILE A 54 -9.36 8.31 1.90
N VAL A 55 -8.10 8.13 1.55
CA VAL A 55 -6.97 8.85 2.15
C VAL A 55 -6.15 9.56 1.09
N LEU A 56 -5.51 10.65 1.48
CA LEU A 56 -4.56 11.37 0.63
C LEU A 56 -3.19 10.69 0.74
N THR A 57 -2.79 9.96 -0.29
CA THR A 57 -1.53 9.18 -0.26
C THR A 57 -0.91 9.02 -1.65
N ASP A 58 0.34 8.57 -1.68
CA ASP A 58 1.00 8.06 -2.88
C ASP A 58 0.72 6.55 -3.02
N LYS A 59 -0.34 6.24 -3.77
CA LYS A 59 -0.81 4.87 -3.99
C LYS A 59 0.29 3.94 -4.50
N GLU A 60 1.10 4.42 -5.45
CA GLU A 60 2.16 3.60 -6.07
C GLU A 60 3.23 3.22 -5.04
N ARG A 61 3.59 4.14 -4.16
CA ARG A 61 4.56 3.90 -3.10
C ARG A 61 4.04 2.96 -2.02
N ILE A 62 2.75 3.07 -1.65
CA ILE A 62 2.15 2.09 -0.72
C ILE A 62 2.10 0.69 -1.35
N ILE A 63 1.72 0.58 -2.62
CA ILE A 63 1.76 -0.72 -3.34
C ILE A 63 3.19 -1.26 -3.39
N GLN A 64 4.19 -0.42 -3.64
CA GLN A 64 5.60 -0.84 -3.65
C GLN A 64 6.06 -1.38 -2.28
N ILE A 65 5.62 -0.78 -1.17
CA ILE A 65 5.83 -1.31 0.18
C ILE A 65 5.22 -2.72 0.29
N GLY A 66 3.95 -2.85 -0.06
CA GLY A 66 3.23 -4.13 -0.02
C GLY A 66 3.90 -5.21 -0.87
N ASN A 67 4.30 -4.87 -2.09
CA ASN A 67 5.00 -5.78 -3.02
C ASN A 67 6.32 -6.28 -2.43
N ASN A 68 7.12 -5.41 -1.83
CA ASN A 68 8.38 -5.82 -1.19
C ASN A 68 8.13 -6.77 -0.02
N LEU A 69 7.14 -6.49 0.83
CA LEU A 69 6.81 -7.33 1.98
C LEU A 69 6.23 -8.68 1.56
N LEU A 70 5.24 -8.70 0.66
CA LEU A 70 4.60 -9.92 0.18
C LEU A 70 5.55 -10.80 -0.63
N SER A 71 6.38 -10.20 -1.49
CA SER A 71 7.41 -10.93 -2.23
C SER A 71 8.39 -11.63 -1.28
N ASN A 72 8.85 -10.96 -0.23
CA ASN A 72 9.70 -11.58 0.79
C ASN A 72 8.96 -12.67 1.55
N ALA A 73 7.73 -12.44 1.99
CA ALA A 73 6.91 -13.42 2.71
C ALA A 73 6.74 -14.71 1.90
N VAL A 74 6.34 -14.60 0.63
CA VAL A 74 6.21 -15.77 -0.26
C VAL A 74 7.55 -16.43 -0.53
N LYS A 75 8.62 -15.64 -0.71
CA LYS A 75 9.97 -16.16 -0.97
C LYS A 75 10.51 -17.02 0.17
N PHE A 76 10.32 -16.59 1.41
CA PHE A 76 10.90 -17.23 2.60
C PHE A 76 9.96 -18.20 3.32
N THR A 77 8.76 -18.42 2.80
CA THR A 77 7.81 -19.42 3.28
C THR A 77 7.79 -20.61 2.32
N GLU A 78 8.11 -21.80 2.80
CA GLU A 78 8.05 -23.02 1.98
C GLU A 78 6.72 -23.75 2.15
N GLU A 79 6.17 -23.76 3.37
CA GLU A 79 4.88 -24.36 3.71
C GLU A 79 4.10 -23.44 4.64
N GLY A 80 2.77 -23.53 4.59
CA GLY A 80 1.87 -22.72 5.41
C GLY A 80 1.28 -21.55 4.64
N GLY A 81 1.50 -20.32 5.12
CA GLY A 81 0.81 -19.18 4.50
C GLY A 81 1.37 -17.81 4.83
N VAL A 82 0.77 -16.87 4.13
CA VAL A 82 1.03 -15.43 4.23
C VAL A 82 -0.29 -14.73 4.53
N SER A 83 -0.26 -13.70 5.35
CA SER A 83 -1.42 -12.81 5.56
C SER A 83 -1.07 -11.36 5.27
N LEU A 84 -2.01 -10.64 4.66
CA LEU A 84 -2.00 -9.20 4.45
C LEU A 84 -3.18 -8.59 5.19
N ILE A 85 -2.91 -7.62 6.05
CA ILE A 85 -3.93 -6.85 6.76
C ILE A 85 -3.68 -5.38 6.49
N THR A 86 -4.72 -4.67 6.07
CA THR A 86 -4.72 -3.21 5.96
C THR A 86 -5.83 -2.64 6.82
N GLU A 87 -5.54 -1.62 7.59
CA GLU A 87 -6.49 -0.97 8.48
C GLU A 87 -6.21 0.53 8.53
N TYR A 88 -7.26 1.33 8.58
CA TYR A 88 -7.16 2.75 8.81
C TYR A 88 -7.92 3.12 10.08
N ASP A 89 -7.23 3.70 11.03
CA ASP A 89 -7.83 4.15 12.28
C ASP A 89 -7.14 5.42 12.77
N ASN A 90 -7.95 6.38 13.24
CA ASN A 90 -7.45 7.62 13.85
C ASN A 90 -6.36 8.36 13.02
N GLY A 91 -6.49 8.39 11.71
CA GLY A 91 -5.54 9.07 10.83
C GLY A 91 -4.27 8.28 10.52
N VAL A 92 -4.24 6.99 10.83
CA VAL A 92 -3.08 6.11 10.60
C VAL A 92 -3.49 4.92 9.73
N LEU A 93 -2.81 4.74 8.60
CA LEU A 93 -2.84 3.49 7.84
C LEU A 93 -1.85 2.52 8.46
N THR A 94 -2.33 1.35 8.84
CA THR A 94 -1.52 0.20 9.27
C THR A 94 -1.56 -0.88 8.20
N LEU A 95 -0.40 -1.28 7.70
CA LEU A 95 -0.22 -2.39 6.76
C LEU A 95 0.62 -3.46 7.44
N VAL A 96 0.06 -4.66 7.59
CA VAL A 96 0.73 -5.81 8.22
C VAL A 96 0.88 -6.93 7.21
N VAL A 97 2.09 -7.46 7.08
CA VAL A 97 2.36 -8.70 6.36
C VAL A 97 2.99 -9.68 7.33
N GLU A 98 2.37 -10.85 7.46
CA GLU A 98 2.82 -11.92 8.33
C GLU A 98 2.99 -13.21 7.53
N ASP A 99 4.05 -13.95 7.80
CA ASP A 99 4.35 -15.22 7.17
C ASP A 99 4.69 -16.30 8.21
N THR A 100 4.48 -17.55 7.83
CA THR A 100 4.87 -18.72 8.63
C THR A 100 6.19 -19.32 8.17
N GLY A 101 7.07 -18.52 7.59
CA GLY A 101 8.31 -18.96 6.98
C GLY A 101 9.45 -19.23 7.99
N THR A 102 10.66 -19.12 7.48
CA THR A 102 11.88 -19.48 8.24
C THR A 102 12.14 -18.57 9.42
N GLY A 103 11.56 -17.38 9.45
CA GLY A 103 11.83 -16.37 10.49
C GLY A 103 13.30 -15.95 10.55
N MET A 104 13.63 -15.09 11.49
CA MET A 104 14.95 -14.47 11.66
C MET A 104 15.41 -14.56 13.10
N THR A 105 16.75 -14.69 13.29
CA THR A 105 17.38 -14.47 14.58
C THR A 105 17.42 -12.97 14.92
N GLU A 106 17.78 -12.62 16.15
CA GLU A 106 17.92 -11.19 16.54
C GLU A 106 19.01 -10.48 15.75
N GLU A 107 20.11 -11.17 15.43
CA GLU A 107 21.19 -10.64 14.62
C GLU A 107 20.73 -10.40 13.16
N GLU A 108 20.01 -11.37 12.59
CA GLU A 108 19.43 -11.25 11.25
C GLU A 108 18.42 -10.09 11.18
N GLN A 109 17.60 -9.88 12.21
CA GLN A 109 16.65 -8.76 12.27
C GLN A 109 17.34 -7.40 12.29
N LYS A 110 18.46 -7.27 13.03
CA LYS A 110 19.25 -6.02 13.09
C LYS A 110 19.84 -5.63 11.73
N GLN A 111 20.14 -6.61 10.88
CA GLN A 111 20.72 -6.42 9.55
C GLN A 111 19.67 -6.36 8.43
N ALA A 112 18.42 -6.77 8.69
CA ALA A 112 17.39 -6.98 7.67
C ALA A 112 17.12 -5.75 6.79
N PHE A 113 17.29 -4.53 7.30
CA PHE A 113 17.06 -3.29 6.60
C PHE A 113 18.31 -2.65 5.99
N GLY A 114 19.47 -3.28 6.12
CA GLY A 114 20.71 -2.83 5.50
C GLY A 114 20.69 -3.03 3.98
N ALA A 115 21.22 -2.05 3.24
CA ALA A 115 21.36 -2.18 1.80
C ALA A 115 22.43 -3.23 1.48
N PHE A 116 22.14 -4.12 0.54
CA PHE A 116 23.03 -5.22 0.10
C PHE A 116 23.34 -6.26 1.20
N GLU A 117 22.78 -6.15 2.37
CA GLU A 117 22.93 -7.18 3.40
C GLU A 117 22.03 -8.39 3.05
N ARG A 118 22.67 -9.56 3.02
CA ARG A 118 21.99 -10.85 2.83
C ARG A 118 22.05 -11.62 4.12
N LEU A 119 20.87 -12.07 4.55
CA LEU A 119 20.81 -12.99 5.68
C LEU A 119 21.50 -14.29 5.28
N SER A 120 22.26 -14.88 6.20
CA SER A 120 23.11 -16.06 5.98
C SER A 120 22.38 -17.25 5.33
N ASN A 121 21.07 -17.37 5.57
CA ASN A 121 20.23 -18.44 5.02
C ASN A 121 19.50 -18.06 3.71
N ALA A 122 19.64 -16.82 3.26
CA ALA A 122 19.05 -16.32 2.02
C ALA A 122 19.99 -16.40 0.82
N ALA A 123 21.24 -16.84 1.02
CA ALA A 123 22.29 -16.83 -0.02
C ALA A 123 21.96 -17.66 -1.27
N ALA A 124 21.03 -18.59 -1.18
CA ALA A 124 20.58 -19.43 -2.31
C ALA A 124 19.36 -18.85 -3.05
N LYS A 125 18.71 -17.80 -2.53
CA LYS A 125 17.48 -17.23 -3.14
C LYS A 125 17.83 -15.95 -3.91
N GLU A 126 17.32 -15.82 -5.14
CA GLU A 126 17.57 -14.69 -6.03
C GLU A 126 17.12 -13.35 -5.42
N GLY A 127 17.90 -12.29 -5.63
CA GLY A 127 17.59 -10.91 -5.29
C GLY A 127 18.81 -10.10 -4.85
N PHE A 128 18.75 -8.80 -5.04
CA PHE A 128 19.89 -7.90 -4.75
C PHE A 128 20.01 -7.53 -3.25
N GLY A 129 19.10 -7.99 -2.36
CA GLY A 129 19.09 -7.58 -0.96
C GLY A 129 18.69 -6.11 -0.73
N LEU A 130 17.99 -5.52 -1.71
CA LEU A 130 17.60 -4.11 -1.67
C LEU A 130 16.13 -3.88 -1.28
N GLY A 131 15.27 -4.90 -1.34
CA GLY A 131 13.83 -4.73 -1.17
C GLY A 131 13.44 -4.08 0.16
N LEU A 132 13.97 -4.59 1.28
CA LEU A 132 13.68 -4.04 2.60
C LEU A 132 14.32 -2.65 2.82
N ALA A 133 15.50 -2.40 2.25
CA ALA A 133 16.14 -1.07 2.30
C ALA A 133 15.34 -0.03 1.50
N ILE A 134 14.89 -0.38 0.29
CA ILE A 134 13.99 0.48 -0.52
C ILE A 134 12.70 0.76 0.22
N MET A 135 12.07 -0.28 0.77
CA MET A 135 10.84 -0.13 1.53
C MET A 135 11.02 0.81 2.73
N ARG A 136 12.12 0.66 3.51
CA ARG A 136 12.43 1.56 4.62
C ARG A 136 12.54 3.02 4.15
N ASN A 137 13.21 3.27 3.02
CA ASN A 137 13.36 4.61 2.47
C ASN A 137 12.00 5.18 2.02
N ILE A 138 11.13 4.37 1.41
CA ILE A 138 9.76 4.78 1.04
C ILE A 138 8.93 5.09 2.28
N VAL A 139 8.95 4.23 3.29
CA VAL A 139 8.22 4.45 4.56
C VAL A 139 8.69 5.75 5.22
N SER A 140 9.99 5.99 5.26
CA SER A 140 10.57 7.24 5.78
C SER A 140 10.14 8.48 4.98
N MET A 141 10.13 8.39 3.64
CA MET A 141 9.66 9.47 2.76
C MET A 141 8.18 9.80 3.00
N LEU A 142 7.36 8.80 3.33
CA LEU A 142 5.94 8.97 3.67
C LEU A 142 5.70 9.36 5.14
N GLY A 143 6.77 9.59 5.92
CA GLY A 143 6.69 9.96 7.34
C GLY A 143 6.18 8.82 8.23
N GLY A 144 6.32 7.58 7.79
CA GLY A 144 5.86 6.40 8.52
C GLY A 144 6.95 5.71 9.34
N THR A 145 6.54 4.63 9.99
CA THR A 145 7.41 3.74 10.76
C THR A 145 7.24 2.30 10.31
N ILE A 146 8.26 1.49 10.52
CA ILE A 146 8.23 0.05 10.28
C ILE A 146 8.76 -0.70 11.47
N ARG A 147 8.06 -1.78 11.84
CA ARG A 147 8.48 -2.72 12.87
C ARG A 147 8.56 -4.13 12.29
N LEU A 148 9.55 -4.88 12.74
CA LEU A 148 9.75 -6.29 12.43
C LEU A 148 9.73 -7.09 13.74
N ASP A 149 8.82 -8.04 13.80
CA ASP A 149 8.76 -9.06 14.84
C ASP A 149 8.97 -10.42 14.16
N SER A 150 10.03 -11.13 14.51
CA SER A 150 10.36 -12.41 13.89
C SER A 150 11.02 -13.35 14.90
N LYS A 151 10.83 -14.64 14.67
CA LYS A 151 11.48 -15.67 15.44
C LYS A 151 11.88 -16.81 14.51
N LYS A 152 13.13 -17.26 14.61
CA LYS A 152 13.64 -18.37 13.79
C LYS A 152 12.74 -19.59 13.89
N GLY A 153 12.32 -20.14 12.75
CA GLY A 153 11.41 -21.28 12.64
C GLY A 153 9.93 -20.98 12.91
N LYS A 154 9.55 -19.70 13.11
CA LYS A 154 8.17 -19.29 13.40
C LYS A 154 7.58 -18.32 12.40
N GLY A 155 8.40 -17.75 11.52
CA GLY A 155 8.00 -16.74 10.56
C GLY A 155 8.32 -15.32 10.98
N SER A 156 7.79 -14.36 10.23
CA SER A 156 8.03 -12.94 10.43
C SER A 156 6.73 -12.14 10.31
N ARG A 157 6.66 -11.03 11.03
CA ARG A 157 5.59 -10.05 10.98
C ARG A 157 6.18 -8.66 10.78
N PHE A 158 5.87 -8.05 9.67
CA PHE A 158 6.20 -6.66 9.37
C PHE A 158 4.95 -5.80 9.60
N THR A 159 5.11 -4.71 10.34
CA THR A 159 4.05 -3.72 10.57
C THR A 159 4.55 -2.37 10.10
N VAL A 160 3.86 -1.78 9.14
CA VAL A 160 4.10 -0.42 8.62
C VAL A 160 2.96 0.48 9.06
N GLU A 161 3.27 1.62 9.65
CA GLU A 161 2.29 2.61 10.08
C GLU A 161 2.63 3.95 9.42
N ILE A 162 1.65 4.58 8.76
CA ILE A 162 1.82 5.85 8.06
C ILE A 162 0.64 6.76 8.41
N SER A 163 0.94 7.94 8.94
CA SER A 163 -0.08 8.97 9.18
C SER A 163 -0.59 9.53 7.87
N MET A 164 -1.90 9.58 7.70
CA MET A 164 -2.56 10.05 6.47
C MET A 164 -3.77 10.88 6.83
N GLN A 165 -4.09 11.85 5.97
CA GLN A 165 -5.34 12.60 6.06
C GLN A 165 -6.42 11.87 5.27
N GLU A 166 -7.64 11.84 5.83
CA GLU A 166 -8.81 11.46 5.05
C GLU A 166 -9.05 12.49 3.95
N ALA A 167 -9.42 12.01 2.77
CA ALA A 167 -9.87 12.82 1.67
C ALA A 167 -11.38 12.64 1.52
N GLU A 168 -12.09 13.72 1.24
CA GLU A 168 -13.50 13.61 0.85
C GLU A 168 -13.60 12.90 -0.49
N GLU A 169 -14.58 12.02 -0.62
CA GLU A 169 -14.91 11.41 -1.90
C GLU A 169 -15.36 12.55 -2.83
N GLN A 170 -14.49 12.97 -3.74
CA GLN A 170 -14.91 13.83 -4.84
C GLN A 170 -15.83 12.97 -5.72
N LEU A 171 -17.11 12.96 -5.39
CA LEU A 171 -18.16 12.50 -6.27
C LEU A 171 -18.04 13.36 -7.54
N GLY A 172 -17.37 12.82 -8.54
CA GLY A 172 -17.29 13.39 -9.87
C GLY A 172 -18.67 13.33 -10.55
N TYR A 173 -19.64 14.03 -10.00
CA TYR A 173 -20.81 14.45 -10.74
C TYR A 173 -20.39 15.61 -11.64
N THR A 174 -19.81 15.29 -12.77
CA THR A 174 -20.04 16.12 -13.95
C THR A 174 -21.49 15.92 -14.34
N SER A 175 -22.40 16.54 -13.59
CA SER A 175 -23.74 16.73 -14.06
C SER A 175 -23.68 17.76 -15.19
N ASN A 176 -23.42 17.30 -16.40
CA ASN A 176 -23.80 18.00 -17.61
C ASN A 176 -25.33 17.94 -17.73
N THR A 177 -26.02 18.51 -16.75
CA THR A 177 -27.44 18.85 -16.89
C THR A 177 -27.48 20.28 -17.41
N PRO A 178 -27.94 20.52 -18.64
CA PRO A 178 -28.12 21.90 -19.10
C PRO A 178 -29.13 22.56 -18.17
N VAL A 179 -28.71 23.64 -17.52
CA VAL A 179 -29.60 24.48 -16.74
C VAL A 179 -30.50 25.20 -17.75
N TYR A 180 -31.71 24.70 -17.95
CA TYR A 180 -32.73 25.45 -18.63
C TYR A 180 -33.15 26.61 -17.75
N HIS A 181 -32.67 27.80 -18.08
CA HIS A 181 -33.24 29.04 -17.56
C HIS A 181 -34.67 29.17 -18.09
N ASN A 182 -35.63 28.93 -17.24
CA ASN A 182 -37.03 29.21 -17.50
C ASN A 182 -37.23 30.73 -17.47
N ASN A 183 -37.05 31.39 -18.60
CA ASN A 183 -37.50 32.76 -18.81
C ASN A 183 -39.03 32.75 -18.81
N LYS A 184 -39.59 33.15 -17.66
CA LYS A 184 -41.02 33.52 -17.60
C LYS A 184 -41.19 34.78 -18.42
N PHE A 185 -41.73 34.64 -19.63
CA PHE A 185 -42.35 35.74 -20.36
C PHE A 185 -43.63 36.08 -19.61
N HIS A 186 -43.69 37.29 -19.06
CA HIS A 186 -44.92 37.96 -18.70
C HIS A 186 -45.54 38.53 -19.96
N ASP A 187 -46.46 37.83 -20.57
CA ASP A 187 -47.38 38.43 -21.52
C ASP A 187 -48.46 39.14 -20.76
N VAL A 188 -48.38 40.44 -20.80
CA VAL A 188 -49.47 41.35 -20.43
C VAL A 188 -50.42 41.39 -21.62
N VAL A 189 -51.57 40.72 -21.51
CA VAL A 189 -52.68 40.89 -22.45
C VAL A 189 -53.48 42.07 -21.97
N ALA A 190 -53.43 43.16 -22.73
CA ALA A 190 -54.39 44.27 -22.62
C ALA A 190 -55.71 43.81 -23.22
N ILE A 191 -56.76 43.89 -22.44
CA ILE A 191 -58.13 43.74 -22.91
C ILE A 191 -58.63 45.14 -23.23
N ASP A 192 -58.96 45.37 -24.48
CA ASP A 192 -59.69 46.54 -24.87
C ASP A 192 -61.15 46.15 -25.15
N ASN A 193 -62.04 46.96 -24.61
CA ASN A 193 -63.49 46.85 -24.79
C ASN A 193 -63.92 47.29 -26.13
N ASP A 194 -64.88 46.60 -26.69
CA ASP A 194 -66.19 47.11 -27.10
C ASP A 194 -67.12 45.94 -27.36
#